data_8d6fbe4d581e7ea902889cc38f386c69
#
_entry.id   8d6fbe4d581e7ea902889cc38f386c69
#
_cell.length_a   1.000
_cell.length_b   1.000
_cell.length_c   1.000
_cell.angle_alpha   90.00
_cell.angle_beta   90.00
_cell.angle_gamma   90.00
#
_symmetry.space_group_name_H-M   'P 1'
#
loop_
_entity.id
_entity.type
_entity.pdbx_description
1 polymer ?
#
loop_
_entity_poly.entity_id
_entity_poly.type
_entity_poly.pdbx_seq_one_letter_code
_entity_poly.pdbx_strand_id
1 'polypeptide(L)'
;MIKVLFICHGNICRSTMAQSVFAHLAAEANMADYFEIDSAATSREEIGNTPHYGTVRKLKEENIPLIPHRARQMTGNDYLYYDYLIGMDTANIRNMIRIAGGEDSQGKIYKMLSFVGYEHTHRLSEARDVADPWYTGDFEATYRDVKNGCEGLLAYIKENHEFTL
;
A
#
# COMPACT_ATOMS: atom_id res chain seq x y z
N MET A 1 -8.85 6.49 14.51
CA MET A 1 -7.62 6.23 13.74
C MET A 1 -7.96 5.45 12.48
N ILE A 2 -7.42 5.85 11.36
CA ILE A 2 -7.66 5.18 10.07
C ILE A 2 -6.55 4.17 9.84
N LYS A 3 -6.92 2.93 9.54
CA LYS A 3 -6.00 1.80 9.48
C LYS A 3 -5.84 1.35 8.03
N VAL A 4 -4.60 1.39 7.52
CA VAL A 4 -4.27 1.10 6.12
C VAL A 4 -3.24 -0.03 6.06
N LEU A 5 -3.53 -1.06 5.28
CA LEU A 5 -2.63 -2.19 5.06
C LEU A 5 -2.29 -2.30 3.58
N PHE A 6 -1.00 -2.18 3.26
CA PHE A 6 -0.50 -2.37 1.90
C PHE A 6 -0.05 -3.81 1.68
N ILE A 7 -0.42 -4.39 0.55
CA ILE A 7 -0.22 -5.82 0.30
C ILE A 7 0.40 -6.05 -1.08
N CYS A 8 1.41 -6.91 -1.12
CA CYS A 8 1.95 -7.46 -2.36
C CYS A 8 2.25 -8.95 -2.18
N HIS A 9 2.87 -9.59 -3.16
CA HIS A 9 3.12 -11.02 -3.09
C HIS A 9 4.05 -11.40 -1.93
N GLY A 10 5.23 -10.78 -1.85
CA GLY A 10 6.27 -11.16 -0.87
C GLY A 10 6.43 -10.24 0.32
N ASN A 11 5.85 -9.05 0.29
CA ASN A 11 6.00 -8.03 1.36
C ASN A 11 7.45 -7.59 1.61
N ILE A 12 8.24 -7.50 0.54
CA ILE A 12 9.62 -6.99 0.63
C ILE A 12 9.91 -5.85 -0.35
N CYS A 13 9.11 -5.68 -1.42
CA CYS A 13 9.33 -4.64 -2.43
C CYS A 13 8.21 -3.59 -2.44
N ARG A 14 7.11 -3.88 -3.14
CA ARG A 14 6.05 -2.90 -3.42
C ARG A 14 5.29 -2.44 -2.18
N SER A 15 4.87 -3.37 -1.34
CA SER A 15 4.05 -3.05 -0.16
C SER A 15 4.85 -2.32 0.92
N THR A 16 6.12 -2.67 1.11
CA THR A 16 6.98 -1.98 2.06
C THR A 16 7.32 -0.57 1.56
N MET A 17 7.50 -0.41 0.25
CA MET A 17 7.69 0.91 -0.34
C MET A 17 6.45 1.78 -0.11
N ALA A 18 5.26 1.25 -0.40
CA ALA A 18 4.00 1.97 -0.22
C ALA A 18 3.78 2.37 1.24
N GLN A 19 4.08 1.49 2.17
CA GLN A 19 4.00 1.78 3.60
C GLN A 19 4.82 3.02 3.98
N SER A 20 6.07 3.06 3.57
CA SER A 20 6.98 4.18 3.87
C SER A 20 6.58 5.46 3.13
N VAL A 21 6.21 5.36 1.85
CA VAL A 21 5.78 6.51 1.05
C VAL A 21 4.51 7.14 1.63
N PHE A 22 3.52 6.31 1.94
CA PHE A 22 2.25 6.82 2.48
C PHE A 22 2.44 7.48 3.85
N ALA A 23 3.23 6.85 4.73
CA ALA A 23 3.54 7.43 6.04
C ALA A 23 4.25 8.79 5.91
N HIS A 24 5.16 8.91 4.95
CA HIS A 24 5.86 10.16 4.68
C HIS A 24 4.91 11.25 4.19
N LEU A 25 4.02 10.93 3.26
CA LEU A 25 3.03 11.87 2.75
C LEU A 25 2.06 12.32 3.86
N ALA A 26 1.62 11.40 4.71
CA ALA A 26 0.76 11.72 5.85
C ALA A 26 1.48 12.66 6.82
N ALA A 27 2.75 12.42 7.09
CA ALA A 27 3.55 13.28 7.97
C ALA A 27 3.72 14.68 7.37
N GLU A 28 3.99 14.79 6.08
CA GLU A 28 4.10 16.07 5.39
C GLU A 28 2.79 16.87 5.42
N ALA A 29 1.66 16.17 5.44
CA ALA A 29 0.34 16.78 5.55
C ALA A 29 -0.11 17.06 6.98
N ASN A 30 0.77 16.83 7.97
CA ASN A 30 0.46 16.93 9.41
C ASN A 30 -0.66 15.99 9.84
N MET A 31 -0.75 14.82 9.21
CA MET A 31 -1.80 13.83 9.45
C MET A 31 -1.29 12.50 10.01
N ALA A 32 -0.01 12.41 10.36
CA ALA A 32 0.57 11.14 10.82
C ALA A 32 -0.20 10.51 11.97
N ASP A 33 -0.68 11.32 12.92
CA ASP A 33 -1.38 10.82 14.11
C ASP A 33 -2.76 10.24 13.83
N TYR A 34 -3.29 10.46 12.63
CA TYR A 34 -4.60 9.90 12.24
C TYR A 34 -4.52 8.49 11.67
N PHE A 35 -3.30 7.98 11.40
CA PHE A 35 -3.11 6.73 10.68
C PHE A 35 -2.38 5.66 11.48
N GLU A 36 -2.83 4.42 11.31
CA GLU A 36 -2.06 3.21 11.63
C GLU A 36 -1.78 2.52 10.30
N ILE A 37 -0.50 2.36 9.95
CA ILE A 37 -0.08 1.92 8.62
C ILE A 37 0.84 0.71 8.76
N ASP A 38 0.55 -0.36 8.02
CA ASP A 38 1.37 -1.56 8.00
C ASP A 38 1.38 -2.16 6.60
N SER A 39 2.09 -3.25 6.42
CA SER A 39 2.12 -4.00 5.18
C SER A 39 2.22 -5.50 5.43
N ALA A 40 1.79 -6.30 4.44
CA ALA A 40 1.78 -7.75 4.54
C ALA A 40 1.90 -8.39 3.16
N ALA A 41 2.11 -9.70 3.13
CA ALA A 41 2.20 -10.50 1.92
C ALA A 41 0.95 -11.35 1.72
N THR A 42 0.64 -11.69 0.48
CA THR A 42 -0.30 -12.78 0.21
C THR A 42 0.35 -14.15 0.35
N SER A 43 1.67 -14.26 0.14
CA SER A 43 2.42 -15.51 0.20
C SER A 43 3.21 -15.66 1.50
N ARG A 44 3.83 -16.84 1.68
CA ARG A 44 4.68 -17.16 2.82
C ARG A 44 6.17 -17.17 2.45
N GLU A 45 6.50 -16.83 1.21
CA GLU A 45 7.85 -17.04 0.66
C GLU A 45 8.94 -16.25 1.37
N GLU A 46 8.62 -15.03 1.84
CA GLU A 46 9.60 -14.10 2.39
C GLU A 46 9.38 -13.80 3.87
N ILE A 47 8.56 -14.59 4.58
CA ILE A 47 8.24 -14.34 6.00
C ILE A 47 9.53 -14.13 6.81
N GLY A 48 9.57 -13.02 7.56
CA GLY A 48 10.68 -12.64 8.42
C GLY A 48 11.77 -11.82 7.73
N ASN A 49 11.76 -11.72 6.41
CA ASN A 49 12.76 -10.95 5.66
C ASN A 49 12.48 -9.45 5.75
N THR A 50 13.56 -8.67 5.72
CA THR A 50 13.49 -7.20 5.70
C THR A 50 13.25 -6.71 4.28
N PRO A 51 12.89 -5.40 4.10
CA PRO A 51 12.67 -4.86 2.77
C PRO A 51 13.86 -5.09 1.83
N HIS A 52 13.55 -5.35 0.58
CA HIS A 52 14.55 -5.58 -0.47
C HIS A 52 15.46 -4.36 -0.62
N TYR A 53 16.75 -4.59 -0.91
CA TYR A 53 17.71 -3.49 -1.02
C TYR A 53 17.33 -2.45 -2.07
N GLY A 54 16.64 -2.83 -3.15
CA GLY A 54 16.17 -1.91 -4.17
C GLY A 54 15.13 -0.91 -3.64
N THR A 55 14.22 -1.39 -2.78
CA THR A 55 13.27 -0.53 -2.07
C THR A 55 13.98 0.41 -1.12
N VAL A 56 14.92 -0.12 -0.32
CA VAL A 56 15.68 0.67 0.64
C VAL A 56 16.45 1.79 -0.06
N ARG A 57 17.16 1.45 -1.14
CA ARG A 57 17.94 2.41 -1.92
C ARG A 57 17.05 3.48 -2.55
N LYS A 58 15.91 3.08 -3.13
CA LYS A 58 15.01 4.03 -3.79
C LYS A 58 14.42 5.03 -2.79
N LEU A 59 13.99 4.56 -1.65
CA LEU A 59 13.47 5.43 -0.60
C LEU A 59 14.54 6.42 -0.12
N LYS A 60 15.77 5.96 0.03
CA LYS A 60 16.89 6.82 0.42
C LYS A 60 17.15 7.89 -0.64
N GLU A 61 17.15 7.53 -1.92
CA GLU A 61 17.30 8.49 -3.03
C GLU A 61 16.24 9.59 -2.98
N GLU A 62 15.03 9.24 -2.56
CA GLU A 62 13.90 10.17 -2.50
C GLU A 62 13.74 10.85 -1.15
N ASN A 63 14.69 10.67 -0.24
CA ASN A 63 14.67 11.24 1.11
C ASN A 63 13.44 10.85 1.92
N ILE A 64 12.95 9.62 1.72
CA ILE A 64 11.82 9.07 2.46
C ILE A 64 12.34 8.12 3.51
N PRO A 65 12.04 8.35 4.82
CA PRO A 65 12.47 7.43 5.87
C PRO A 65 11.86 6.04 5.68
N LEU A 66 12.71 5.02 5.70
CA LEU A 66 12.26 3.64 5.66
C LEU A 66 11.63 3.28 7.01
N ILE A 67 10.41 2.74 6.97
CA ILE A 67 9.82 2.16 8.16
C ILE A 67 10.38 0.74 8.33
N PRO A 68 11.05 0.42 9.44
CA PRO A 68 11.54 -0.94 9.69
C PRO A 68 10.38 -1.94 9.64
N HIS A 69 10.58 -3.04 8.91
CA HIS A 69 9.54 -4.03 8.71
C HIS A 69 10.15 -5.41 8.46
N ARG A 70 9.41 -6.44 8.88
CA ARG A 70 9.70 -7.83 8.51
C ARG A 70 8.47 -8.40 7.84
N ALA A 71 8.66 -9.08 6.72
CA ALA A 71 7.57 -9.65 5.94
C ALA A 71 6.71 -10.58 6.81
N ARG A 72 5.40 -10.41 6.72
CA ARG A 72 4.40 -11.27 7.34
C ARG A 72 3.29 -11.58 6.36
N GLN A 73 2.56 -12.64 6.57
CA GLN A 73 1.43 -12.99 5.71
C GLN A 73 0.15 -12.32 6.22
N MET A 74 -0.66 -11.80 5.30
CA MET A 74 -2.01 -11.32 5.59
C MET A 74 -2.87 -12.47 6.14
N THR A 75 -3.73 -12.15 7.10
CA THR A 75 -4.68 -13.08 7.70
C THR A 75 -6.12 -12.59 7.53
N GLY A 76 -7.10 -13.45 7.80
CA GLY A 76 -8.51 -13.04 7.84
C GLY A 76 -8.78 -11.95 8.89
N ASN A 77 -8.03 -11.95 10.00
CA ASN A 77 -8.16 -10.90 11.01
C ASN A 77 -7.71 -9.54 10.48
N ASP A 78 -6.73 -9.49 9.58
CA ASP A 78 -6.34 -8.24 8.94
C ASP A 78 -7.51 -7.62 8.16
N TYR A 79 -8.29 -8.44 7.48
CA TYR A 79 -9.45 -7.95 6.75
C TYR A 79 -10.46 -7.28 7.68
N LEU A 80 -10.66 -7.82 8.86
CA LEU A 80 -11.58 -7.24 9.85
C LEU A 80 -11.02 -5.99 10.52
N TYR A 81 -9.71 -5.94 10.72
CA TYR A 81 -9.04 -4.88 11.50
C TYR A 81 -8.80 -3.61 10.68
N TYR A 82 -8.33 -3.73 9.43
CA TYR A 82 -7.97 -2.57 8.62
C TYR A 82 -9.17 -1.99 7.89
N ASP A 83 -9.14 -0.66 7.70
CA ASP A 83 -10.19 0.07 6.97
C ASP A 83 -9.95 0.03 5.46
N TYR A 84 -8.67 0.04 5.06
CA TYR A 84 -8.24 0.02 3.66
C TYR A 84 -7.18 -1.06 3.48
N LEU A 85 -7.42 -1.99 2.57
CA LEU A 85 -6.47 -3.04 2.20
C LEU A 85 -6.13 -2.86 0.72
N ILE A 86 -4.87 -2.47 0.47
CA ILE A 86 -4.44 -1.98 -0.84
C ILE A 86 -3.47 -2.97 -1.47
N GLY A 87 -3.90 -3.66 -2.52
CA GLY A 87 -3.07 -4.57 -3.29
C GLY A 87 -2.42 -3.88 -4.49
N MET A 88 -1.35 -4.45 -5.00
CA MET A 88 -0.55 -3.84 -6.06
C MET A 88 -0.95 -4.30 -7.46
N ASP A 89 -1.44 -5.52 -7.59
CA ASP A 89 -1.80 -6.10 -8.87
C ASP A 89 -3.03 -7.01 -8.75
N THR A 90 -3.53 -7.45 -9.90
CA THR A 90 -4.72 -8.29 -9.98
C THR A 90 -4.57 -9.60 -9.22
N ALA A 91 -3.38 -10.22 -9.25
CA ALA A 91 -3.11 -11.45 -8.50
C ALA A 91 -3.16 -11.20 -6.98
N ASN A 92 -2.65 -10.06 -6.52
CA ASN A 92 -2.74 -9.67 -5.11
C ASN A 92 -4.21 -9.57 -4.70
N ILE A 93 -5.02 -8.86 -5.47
CA ILE A 93 -6.44 -8.66 -5.17
C ILE A 93 -7.16 -10.01 -5.04
N ARG A 94 -6.94 -10.92 -6.00
CA ARG A 94 -7.55 -12.25 -5.99
C ARG A 94 -7.17 -13.03 -4.73
N ASN A 95 -5.89 -13.01 -4.36
CA ASN A 95 -5.40 -13.72 -3.19
C ASN A 95 -5.85 -13.06 -1.88
N MET A 96 -5.95 -11.73 -1.85
CA MET A 96 -6.48 -10.99 -0.69
C MET A 96 -7.94 -11.36 -0.44
N ILE A 97 -8.75 -11.43 -1.48
CA ILE A 97 -10.16 -11.83 -1.39
C ILE A 97 -10.27 -13.25 -0.85
N ARG A 98 -9.43 -14.17 -1.33
CA ARG A 98 -9.40 -15.54 -0.83
C ARG A 98 -9.06 -15.58 0.66
N ILE A 99 -8.06 -14.83 1.10
CA ILE A 99 -7.66 -14.78 2.51
C ILE A 99 -8.77 -14.15 3.36
N ALA A 100 -9.52 -13.20 2.81
CA ALA A 100 -10.63 -12.54 3.50
C ALA A 100 -11.87 -13.47 3.66
N GLY A 101 -11.85 -14.66 3.09
CA GLY A 101 -12.93 -15.64 3.21
C GLY A 101 -13.71 -15.89 1.92
N GLY A 102 -13.25 -15.38 0.78
CA GLY A 102 -13.81 -15.63 -0.54
C GLY A 102 -14.52 -14.46 -1.17
N GLU A 103 -14.80 -13.40 -0.42
CA GLU A 103 -15.42 -12.18 -0.95
C GLU A 103 -14.99 -10.94 -0.15
N ASP A 104 -15.08 -9.78 -0.79
CA ASP A 104 -14.84 -8.48 -0.16
C ASP A 104 -16.19 -7.91 0.33
N SER A 105 -16.75 -8.55 1.36
CA SER A 105 -18.10 -8.25 1.84
C SER A 105 -18.26 -6.84 2.41
N GLN A 106 -17.15 -6.21 2.85
CA GLN A 106 -17.17 -4.87 3.43
C GLN A 106 -16.64 -3.78 2.49
N GLY A 107 -16.28 -4.15 1.26
CA GLY A 107 -15.80 -3.18 0.28
C GLY A 107 -14.51 -2.47 0.68
N LYS A 108 -13.55 -3.18 1.27
CA LYS A 108 -12.29 -2.63 1.81
C LYS A 108 -11.08 -2.84 0.93
N ILE A 109 -11.18 -3.71 -0.07
CA ILE A 109 -10.04 -4.12 -0.90
C ILE A 109 -9.97 -3.26 -2.14
N TYR A 110 -8.83 -2.62 -2.35
CA TYR A 110 -8.59 -1.71 -3.46
C TYR A 110 -7.27 -2.02 -4.14
N LYS A 111 -7.15 -1.65 -5.40
CA LYS A 111 -5.90 -1.69 -6.14
C LYS A 111 -5.19 -0.34 -6.02
N MET A 112 -3.87 -0.35 -5.81
CA MET A 112 -3.09 0.87 -5.57
C MET A 112 -3.36 1.93 -6.64
N LEU A 113 -3.32 1.56 -7.92
CA LEU A 113 -3.45 2.52 -9.01
C LEU A 113 -4.88 2.99 -9.27
N SER A 114 -5.88 2.42 -8.56
CA SER A 114 -7.25 2.96 -8.59
C SER A 114 -7.34 4.39 -8.07
N PHE A 115 -6.38 4.78 -7.23
CA PHE A 115 -6.36 6.11 -6.61
C PHE A 115 -5.59 7.15 -7.41
N VAL A 116 -4.84 6.76 -8.44
CA VAL A 116 -4.03 7.70 -9.23
C VAL A 116 -4.90 8.81 -9.82
N GLY A 117 -4.51 10.05 -9.54
CA GLY A 117 -5.21 11.22 -10.03
C GLY A 117 -6.45 11.62 -9.25
N TYR A 118 -6.78 10.91 -8.17
CA TYR A 118 -7.99 11.19 -7.38
C TYR A 118 -8.01 12.63 -6.87
N GLU A 119 -6.86 13.20 -6.50
CA GLU A 119 -6.72 14.58 -6.04
C GLU A 119 -7.21 15.60 -7.08
N HIS A 120 -7.30 15.22 -8.35
CA HIS A 120 -7.75 16.06 -9.44
C HIS A 120 -9.15 15.70 -9.95
N THR A 121 -9.47 14.42 -10.01
CA THR A 121 -10.70 13.92 -10.65
C THR A 121 -11.84 13.64 -9.68
N HIS A 122 -11.53 13.42 -8.39
CA HIS A 122 -12.47 12.97 -7.35
C HIS A 122 -13.15 11.64 -7.71
N ARG A 123 -12.50 10.81 -8.53
CA ARG A 123 -13.03 9.51 -8.96
C ARG A 123 -11.95 8.45 -8.90
N LEU A 124 -12.34 7.24 -8.46
CA LEU A 124 -11.52 6.06 -8.59
C LEU A 124 -11.49 5.64 -10.06
N SER A 125 -10.35 5.14 -10.51
CA SER A 125 -10.16 4.70 -11.89
C SER A 125 -10.08 3.18 -11.99
N GLU A 126 -10.34 2.66 -13.18
CA GLU A 126 -10.00 1.28 -13.52
C GLU A 126 -8.48 1.19 -13.64
N ALA A 127 -7.87 0.36 -12.80
CA ALA A 127 -6.45 0.43 -12.56
C ALA A 127 -5.66 -0.67 -13.25
N ARG A 128 -4.50 -0.29 -13.82
CA ARG A 128 -3.46 -1.24 -14.20
C ARG A 128 -2.69 -1.71 -12.97
N ASP A 129 -1.88 -2.74 -13.13
CA ASP A 129 -1.04 -3.27 -12.06
C ASP A 129 0.22 -2.41 -11.86
N VAL A 130 0.69 -2.36 -10.61
CA VAL A 130 2.05 -1.92 -10.31
C VAL A 130 2.97 -3.09 -10.66
N ALA A 131 3.90 -2.88 -11.60
CA ALA A 131 4.82 -3.93 -12.01
C ALA A 131 5.71 -4.36 -10.82
N ASP A 132 5.99 -5.67 -10.74
CA ASP A 132 6.78 -6.22 -9.65
C ASP A 132 8.28 -6.02 -9.95
N PRO A 133 8.99 -5.20 -9.17
CA PRO A 133 10.39 -4.90 -9.42
C PRO A 133 11.32 -6.08 -9.14
N TRP A 134 10.84 -7.12 -8.46
CA TRP A 134 11.58 -8.39 -8.33
C TRP A 134 11.88 -8.98 -9.70
N TYR A 135 10.92 -8.86 -10.64
CA TYR A 135 11.10 -9.38 -12.00
C TYR A 135 11.67 -8.36 -12.98
N THR A 136 11.25 -7.09 -12.87
CA THR A 136 11.68 -6.05 -13.82
C THR A 136 13.00 -5.40 -13.46
N GLY A 137 13.35 -5.39 -12.17
CA GLY A 137 14.49 -4.62 -11.66
C GLY A 137 14.27 -3.10 -11.66
N ASP A 138 13.10 -2.63 -12.07
CA ASP A 138 12.83 -1.20 -12.25
C ASP A 138 12.12 -0.61 -11.02
N PHE A 139 12.90 -0.29 -10.00
CA PHE A 139 12.40 0.33 -8.77
C PHE A 139 11.98 1.79 -8.97
N GLU A 140 12.47 2.46 -10.01
CA GLU A 140 12.04 3.82 -10.36
C GLU A 140 10.58 3.83 -10.83
N ALA A 141 10.22 2.92 -11.72
CA ALA A 141 8.84 2.80 -12.21
C ALA A 141 7.90 2.43 -11.07
N THR A 142 8.31 1.49 -10.21
CA THR A 142 7.53 1.10 -9.03
C THR A 142 7.31 2.30 -8.11
N TYR A 143 8.36 3.07 -7.84
CA TYR A 143 8.26 4.24 -6.97
C TYR A 143 7.28 5.28 -7.52
N ARG A 144 7.37 5.59 -8.82
CA ARG A 144 6.44 6.54 -9.46
C ARG A 144 4.99 6.11 -9.31
N ASP A 145 4.71 4.84 -9.57
CA ASP A 145 3.36 4.30 -9.45
C ASP A 145 2.87 4.34 -8.01
N VAL A 146 3.70 3.90 -7.08
CA VAL A 146 3.37 3.88 -5.65
C VAL A 146 3.14 5.30 -5.12
N LYS A 147 4.01 6.24 -5.49
CA LYS A 147 3.87 7.63 -5.09
C LYS A 147 2.56 8.22 -5.59
N ASN A 148 2.28 8.06 -6.89
CA ASN A 148 1.05 8.57 -7.49
C ASN A 148 -0.20 7.95 -6.87
N GLY A 149 -0.16 6.64 -6.62
CA GLY A 149 -1.26 5.95 -5.94
C GLY A 149 -1.46 6.43 -4.51
N CYS A 150 -0.38 6.60 -3.77
CA CYS A 150 -0.44 7.07 -2.36
C CYS A 150 -0.94 8.52 -2.27
N GLU A 151 -0.54 9.38 -3.18
CA GLU A 151 -1.07 10.76 -3.23
C GLU A 151 -2.59 10.75 -3.44
N GLY A 152 -3.07 9.96 -4.37
CA GLY A 152 -4.51 9.81 -4.61
C GLY A 152 -5.25 9.16 -3.45
N LEU A 153 -4.64 8.15 -2.82
CA LEU A 153 -5.20 7.48 -1.64
C LEU A 153 -5.37 8.46 -0.48
N LEU A 154 -4.36 9.28 -0.21
CA LEU A 154 -4.46 10.28 0.86
C LEU A 154 -5.58 11.27 0.56
N ALA A 155 -5.69 11.74 -0.69
CA ALA A 155 -6.77 12.63 -1.09
C ALA A 155 -8.16 11.97 -0.93
N TYR A 156 -8.27 10.70 -1.32
CA TYR A 156 -9.51 9.92 -1.15
C TYR A 156 -9.91 9.83 0.32
N ILE A 157 -8.96 9.50 1.18
CA ILE A 157 -9.22 9.37 2.61
C ILE A 157 -9.62 10.72 3.21
N LYS A 158 -8.94 11.80 2.84
CA LYS A 158 -9.28 13.16 3.30
C LYS A 158 -10.70 13.55 2.93
N GLU A 159 -11.17 13.14 1.76
CA GLU A 159 -12.52 13.47 1.29
C GLU A 159 -13.59 12.61 1.97
N ASN A 160 -13.26 11.37 2.35
CA ASN A 160 -14.23 10.41 2.89
C ASN A 160 -14.23 10.29 4.41
N HIS A 161 -13.41 11.07 5.10
CA HIS A 161 -13.34 11.11 6.57
C HIS A 161 -13.22 12.54 7.06
N GLU A 162 -13.63 12.77 8.30
CA GLU A 162 -13.49 14.08 8.93
C GLU A 162 -12.21 14.13 9.76
N PHE A 163 -11.46 15.23 9.62
CA PHE A 163 -10.24 15.48 10.36
C PHE A 163 -10.29 16.87 11.01
N THR A 164 -9.78 16.94 12.24
CA THR A 164 -9.56 18.21 12.94
C THR A 164 -8.07 18.53 12.81
N LEU A 165 -7.75 19.37 11.86
CA LEU A 165 -6.37 19.77 11.58
C LEU A 165 -6.01 21.07 12.29
#